data_8757c4725eb3785878f6df6960a3d872
#
_entry.id   8757c4725eb3785878f6df6960a3d872
#
_cell.length_a   1.000
_cell.length_b   1.000
_cell.length_c   1.000
_cell.angle_alpha   90.00
_cell.angle_beta   90.00
_cell.angle_gamma   90.00
#
_symmetry.space_group_name_H-M   'P 1'
#
loop_
_entity.id
_entity.type
_entity.pdbx_description
1 polymer ?
#
loop_
_entity_poly.entity_id
_entity_poly.type
_entity_poly.pdbx_seq_one_letter_code
_entity_poly.pdbx_strand_id
1 'polypeptide(L)'
;MKMSWTLKPDRMTPAERMDAFLAGRPVDHVGLYPFARGFCAKNTGNTLESFYADPAKSLEAQIWTQQMFAHDETLKFGGACYGAWEFGGEIRLPTSEFQQAPSVLRHPVQSEEDLEKLELPDAKIAGMIPWNLEFGKLQQRAGLLCTVTVGSPLMIAGNVCGVDKLSRWMLKKPELAHKALRLATDFGVAVAQLWVDTFGAQNVEIRDAAPTETNQIISPRQFKQFPLPYLTELHEKVLAMGVRYVYTHICGEQNLNLPLWVDVPFGDPGIASFGHEVDIAKAVEVLGNKCIIVGNVEPRVLQTGSPTDAYELARQCIEKGKHAPRGFILGTGCELPPMAPAANLWAMKKAINDFGWYE
;
A
#
# COMPACT_ATOMS: atom_id res chain seq x y z
N MET A 1 -25.90 25.79 -3.97
CA MET A 1 -24.93 25.70 -5.06
C MET A 1 -25.46 24.69 -6.11
N LYS A 2 -25.64 25.07 -7.38
CA LYS A 2 -26.04 24.10 -8.43
C LYS A 2 -24.86 23.18 -8.68
N MET A 3 -24.93 21.92 -8.22
CA MET A 3 -23.90 20.94 -8.57
C MET A 3 -23.96 20.67 -10.08
N SER A 4 -22.89 21.01 -10.77
CA SER A 4 -22.70 20.53 -12.15
C SER A 4 -22.31 19.04 -12.10
N TRP A 5 -23.05 18.20 -12.79
CA TRP A 5 -22.76 16.77 -12.91
C TRP A 5 -21.73 16.46 -14.00
N THR A 6 -21.34 17.47 -14.79
CA THR A 6 -20.36 17.31 -15.85
C THR A 6 -18.95 17.48 -15.28
N LEU A 7 -18.10 16.47 -15.46
CA LEU A 7 -16.68 16.56 -15.15
C LEU A 7 -15.95 17.30 -16.30
N LYS A 8 -14.94 18.08 -15.95
CA LYS A 8 -13.99 18.60 -16.94
C LYS A 8 -13.21 17.39 -17.53
N PRO A 9 -12.91 17.39 -18.82
CA PRO A 9 -12.05 16.36 -19.40
C PRO A 9 -10.63 16.49 -18.83
N ASP A 10 -10.04 15.36 -18.45
CA ASP A 10 -8.65 15.30 -18.04
C ASP A 10 -7.75 15.74 -19.22
N ARG A 11 -6.67 16.47 -18.94
CA ARG A 11 -5.66 16.90 -19.93
C ARG A 11 -4.50 15.92 -20.02
N MET A 12 -4.36 15.05 -19.03
CA MET A 12 -3.35 14.00 -18.92
C MET A 12 -4.04 12.65 -18.68
N THR A 13 -3.50 11.61 -19.25
CA THR A 13 -3.86 10.24 -18.85
C THR A 13 -3.33 9.94 -17.44
N PRO A 14 -3.85 8.92 -16.72
CA PRO A 14 -3.30 8.48 -15.45
C PRO A 14 -1.77 8.22 -15.50
N ALA A 15 -1.28 7.56 -16.56
CA ALA A 15 0.14 7.29 -16.72
C ALA A 15 0.97 8.57 -16.88
N GLU A 16 0.55 9.49 -17.75
CA GLU A 16 1.23 10.78 -17.95
C GLU A 16 1.24 11.62 -16.66
N ARG A 17 0.17 11.58 -15.89
CA ARG A 17 0.07 12.30 -14.62
C ARG A 17 1.03 11.72 -13.58
N MET A 18 1.10 10.39 -13.44
CA MET A 18 2.06 9.73 -12.53
C MET A 18 3.51 9.98 -12.94
N ASP A 19 3.82 9.92 -14.23
CA ASP A 19 5.15 10.26 -14.74
C ASP A 19 5.52 11.72 -14.46
N ALA A 20 4.56 12.64 -14.58
CA ALA A 20 4.78 14.05 -14.27
C ALA A 20 5.01 14.27 -12.77
N PHE A 21 4.22 13.64 -11.88
CA PHE A 21 4.46 13.67 -10.43
C PHE A 21 5.86 13.18 -10.08
N LEU A 22 6.24 12.00 -10.57
CA LEU A 22 7.54 11.42 -10.32
C LEU A 22 8.70 12.25 -10.89
N ALA A 23 8.47 13.00 -11.96
CA ALA A 23 9.46 13.88 -12.57
C ALA A 23 9.46 15.31 -11.98
N GLY A 24 8.59 15.62 -11.02
CA GLY A 24 8.43 16.97 -10.48
C GLY A 24 7.93 17.99 -11.54
N ARG A 25 7.20 17.51 -12.54
CA ARG A 25 6.60 18.36 -13.60
C ARG A 25 5.17 18.75 -13.23
N PRO A 26 4.68 19.89 -13.75
CA PRO A 26 3.27 20.28 -13.59
C PRO A 26 2.31 19.19 -14.04
N VAL A 27 1.24 19.01 -13.28
CA VAL A 27 0.12 18.10 -13.60
C VAL A 27 -1.17 18.89 -13.78
N ASP A 28 -2.15 18.31 -14.43
CA ASP A 28 -3.43 18.96 -14.69
C ASP A 28 -4.29 19.12 -13.41
N HIS A 29 -4.34 18.08 -12.59
CA HIS A 29 -5.07 18.08 -11.33
C HIS A 29 -4.48 17.09 -10.32
N VAL A 30 -4.94 17.12 -9.09
CA VAL A 30 -4.67 16.12 -8.04
C VAL A 30 -5.01 14.73 -8.55
N GLY A 31 -4.09 13.78 -8.39
CA GLY A 31 -4.32 12.39 -8.78
C GLY A 31 -5.41 11.71 -7.93
N LEU A 32 -5.89 10.55 -8.38
CA LEU A 32 -6.84 9.68 -7.67
C LEU A 32 -6.23 8.31 -7.44
N TYR A 33 -6.09 7.90 -6.17
CA TYR A 33 -5.52 6.61 -5.77
C TYR A 33 -6.45 5.89 -4.78
N PRO A 34 -7.48 5.15 -5.25
CA PRO A 34 -8.54 4.63 -4.39
C PRO A 34 -8.12 3.42 -3.56
N PHE A 35 -6.93 2.87 -3.73
CA PHE A 35 -6.51 1.61 -3.12
C PHE A 35 -7.58 0.52 -3.33
N ALA A 36 -8.06 0.41 -4.59
CA ALA A 36 -9.16 -0.46 -4.97
C ALA A 36 -8.65 -1.87 -5.28
N ARG A 37 -9.07 -2.86 -4.50
CA ARG A 37 -8.74 -4.28 -4.68
C ARG A 37 -10.00 -5.14 -4.66
N GLY A 38 -10.48 -5.54 -3.48
CA GLY A 38 -11.74 -6.25 -3.36
C GLY A 38 -12.93 -5.49 -3.97
N PHE A 39 -12.88 -4.17 -3.96
CA PHE A 39 -13.84 -3.32 -4.68
C PHE A 39 -13.84 -3.60 -6.20
N CYS A 40 -12.67 -3.80 -6.82
CA CYS A 40 -12.58 -4.15 -8.23
C CYS A 40 -13.30 -5.48 -8.53
N ALA A 41 -13.11 -6.49 -7.68
CA ALA A 41 -13.81 -7.77 -7.83
C ALA A 41 -15.33 -7.58 -7.86
N LYS A 42 -15.87 -6.86 -6.90
CA LYS A 42 -17.34 -6.62 -6.79
C LYS A 42 -17.90 -5.85 -8.00
N ASN A 43 -17.20 -4.82 -8.45
CA ASN A 43 -17.64 -3.99 -9.57
C ASN A 43 -17.57 -4.70 -10.93
N THR A 44 -16.83 -5.80 -11.04
CA THR A 44 -16.67 -6.57 -12.28
C THR A 44 -17.34 -7.95 -12.22
N GLY A 45 -18.13 -8.22 -11.16
CA GLY A 45 -18.88 -9.47 -11.00
C GLY A 45 -18.02 -10.69 -10.60
N ASN A 46 -16.78 -10.46 -10.16
CA ASN A 46 -15.91 -11.52 -9.61
C ASN A 46 -16.19 -11.73 -8.12
N THR A 47 -15.93 -12.97 -7.65
CA THR A 47 -15.87 -13.23 -6.20
C THR A 47 -14.55 -12.71 -5.65
N LEU A 48 -14.50 -12.37 -4.36
CA LEU A 48 -13.24 -11.99 -3.70
C LEU A 48 -12.24 -13.14 -3.71
N GLU A 49 -12.72 -14.39 -3.54
CA GLU A 49 -11.88 -15.58 -3.62
C GLU A 49 -11.17 -15.66 -4.99
N SER A 50 -11.92 -15.56 -6.10
CA SER A 50 -11.34 -15.63 -7.44
C SER A 50 -10.38 -14.48 -7.73
N PHE A 51 -10.66 -13.28 -7.21
CA PHE A 51 -9.79 -12.11 -7.34
C PHE A 51 -8.43 -12.32 -6.67
N TYR A 52 -8.38 -12.95 -5.50
CA TYR A 52 -7.15 -13.20 -4.76
C TYR A 52 -6.45 -14.51 -5.12
N ALA A 53 -7.14 -15.45 -5.81
CA ALA A 53 -6.57 -16.73 -6.23
C ALA A 53 -6.12 -16.75 -7.70
N ASP A 54 -6.63 -15.84 -8.54
CA ASP A 54 -6.38 -15.83 -9.99
C ASP A 54 -5.78 -14.48 -10.42
N PRO A 55 -4.47 -14.43 -10.71
CA PRO A 55 -3.79 -13.22 -11.14
C PRO A 55 -4.40 -12.57 -12.39
N ALA A 56 -4.89 -13.36 -13.34
CA ALA A 56 -5.46 -12.83 -14.58
C ALA A 56 -6.81 -12.14 -14.32
N LYS A 57 -7.70 -12.78 -13.56
CA LYS A 57 -8.98 -12.17 -13.15
C LYS A 57 -8.77 -10.92 -12.30
N SER A 58 -7.78 -10.96 -11.42
CA SER A 58 -7.41 -9.80 -10.61
C SER A 58 -6.98 -8.61 -11.47
N LEU A 59 -6.07 -8.84 -12.43
CA LEU A 59 -5.59 -7.79 -13.31
C LEU A 59 -6.72 -7.23 -14.17
N GLU A 60 -7.52 -8.09 -14.79
CA GLU A 60 -8.66 -7.69 -15.60
C GLU A 60 -9.64 -6.81 -14.83
N ALA A 61 -10.04 -7.24 -13.63
CA ALA A 61 -10.94 -6.49 -12.76
C ALA A 61 -10.38 -5.10 -12.38
N GLN A 62 -9.07 -5.03 -12.12
CA GLN A 62 -8.40 -3.76 -11.81
C GLN A 62 -8.32 -2.85 -13.04
N ILE A 63 -8.01 -3.37 -14.23
CA ILE A 63 -8.00 -2.59 -15.48
C ILE A 63 -9.39 -2.01 -15.77
N TRP A 64 -10.46 -2.82 -15.69
CA TRP A 64 -11.83 -2.33 -15.84
C TRP A 64 -12.17 -1.21 -14.88
N THR A 65 -11.82 -1.38 -13.60
CA THR A 65 -12.08 -0.35 -12.58
C THR A 65 -11.26 0.91 -12.86
N GLN A 66 -9.99 0.77 -13.26
CA GLN A 66 -9.14 1.90 -13.61
C GLN A 66 -9.71 2.69 -14.79
N GLN A 67 -10.17 2.02 -15.83
CA GLN A 67 -10.80 2.67 -16.97
C GLN A 67 -12.11 3.37 -16.60
N MET A 68 -12.93 2.74 -15.76
CA MET A 68 -14.22 3.29 -15.31
C MET A 68 -14.05 4.59 -14.51
N PHE A 69 -13.07 4.65 -13.63
CA PHE A 69 -12.86 5.80 -12.74
C PHE A 69 -11.69 6.70 -13.17
N ALA A 70 -10.91 6.31 -14.19
CA ALA A 70 -9.68 6.99 -14.63
C ALA A 70 -8.77 7.35 -13.44
N HIS A 71 -8.52 6.36 -12.53
CA HIS A 71 -7.66 6.55 -11.37
C HIS A 71 -6.19 6.28 -11.72
N ASP A 72 -5.28 6.90 -10.96
CA ASP A 72 -3.84 6.91 -11.19
C ASP A 72 -3.12 5.75 -10.46
N GLU A 73 -3.87 4.90 -9.76
CA GLU A 73 -3.29 3.81 -8.97
C GLU A 73 -2.60 2.76 -9.84
N THR A 74 -1.35 2.42 -9.48
CA THR A 74 -0.68 1.24 -10.02
C THR A 74 -1.37 -0.03 -9.55
N LEU A 75 -1.63 -0.95 -10.48
CA LEU A 75 -2.35 -2.19 -10.19
C LEU A 75 -1.45 -3.15 -9.41
N LYS A 76 -2.00 -3.92 -8.48
CA LYS A 76 -1.22 -4.77 -7.56
C LYS A 76 -1.95 -6.03 -7.15
N PHE A 77 -1.19 -7.08 -6.84
CA PHE A 77 -1.68 -8.36 -6.35
C PHE A 77 -1.19 -8.64 -4.93
N GLY A 78 -1.73 -9.66 -4.27
CA GLY A 78 -1.32 -10.09 -2.93
C GLY A 78 -2.25 -9.61 -1.82
N GLY A 79 -1.96 -9.91 -0.57
CA GLY A 79 -2.79 -9.67 0.61
C GLY A 79 -2.03 -9.18 1.83
N ALA A 80 -2.76 -8.69 2.84
CA ALA A 80 -2.19 -8.23 4.11
C ALA A 80 -1.57 -9.37 4.96
N CYS A 81 -1.84 -10.64 4.62
CA CYS A 81 -1.27 -11.83 5.26
C CYS A 81 0.13 -12.19 4.76
N TYR A 82 0.74 -11.35 3.95
CA TYR A 82 2.07 -11.58 3.36
C TYR A 82 3.13 -11.89 4.44
N GLY A 83 3.93 -12.90 4.19
CA GLY A 83 4.91 -13.46 5.12
C GLY A 83 4.43 -14.74 5.81
N ALA A 84 3.14 -14.85 6.17
CA ALA A 84 2.67 -16.03 6.90
C ALA A 84 2.80 -17.32 6.06
N TRP A 85 2.23 -17.32 4.85
CA TRP A 85 2.27 -18.50 3.97
C TRP A 85 3.67 -18.75 3.41
N GLU A 86 4.38 -17.68 3.09
CA GLU A 86 5.74 -17.73 2.58
C GLU A 86 6.71 -18.44 3.53
N PHE A 87 6.52 -18.27 4.84
CA PHE A 87 7.33 -18.93 5.88
C PHE A 87 6.73 -20.27 6.38
N GLY A 88 5.76 -20.87 5.66
CA GLY A 88 5.19 -22.18 5.98
C GLY A 88 3.98 -22.17 6.92
N GLY A 89 3.37 -21.00 7.13
CA GLY A 89 2.07 -20.87 7.79
C GLY A 89 0.91 -21.17 6.87
N GLU A 90 -0.30 -20.80 7.28
CA GLU A 90 -1.52 -21.00 6.52
C GLU A 90 -2.31 -19.70 6.41
N ILE A 91 -2.87 -19.47 5.23
CA ILE A 91 -3.78 -18.35 4.99
C ILE A 91 -5.16 -18.87 4.58
N ARG A 92 -6.16 -18.01 4.74
CA ARG A 92 -7.50 -18.24 4.24
C ARG A 92 -7.86 -17.13 3.27
N LEU A 93 -8.26 -17.51 2.05
CA LEU A 93 -8.83 -16.59 1.08
C LEU A 93 -10.22 -16.13 1.52
N PRO A 94 -10.69 -14.95 1.10
CA PRO A 94 -12.03 -14.47 1.40
C PRO A 94 -13.08 -15.42 0.83
N THR A 95 -13.99 -15.91 1.68
CA THR A 95 -15.12 -16.79 1.30
C THR A 95 -16.44 -16.06 1.22
N SER A 96 -16.47 -14.80 1.62
CA SER A 96 -17.66 -13.95 1.56
C SER A 96 -17.30 -12.54 1.10
N GLU A 97 -18.28 -11.82 0.56
CA GLU A 97 -18.15 -10.44 0.09
C GLU A 97 -17.89 -9.41 1.20
N PHE A 98 -18.02 -9.80 2.46
CA PHE A 98 -17.74 -8.97 3.63
C PHE A 98 -16.31 -9.14 4.16
N GLN A 99 -15.54 -10.08 3.62
CA GLN A 99 -14.12 -10.27 3.96
C GLN A 99 -13.27 -9.48 2.98
N GLN A 100 -12.57 -8.47 3.47
CA GLN A 100 -11.85 -7.53 2.62
C GLN A 100 -10.65 -8.15 1.90
N ALA A 101 -9.88 -9.01 2.59
CA ALA A 101 -8.61 -9.55 2.10
C ALA A 101 -8.33 -10.94 2.69
N PRO A 102 -7.37 -11.70 2.13
CA PRO A 102 -6.86 -12.90 2.75
C PRO A 102 -6.35 -12.65 4.18
N SER A 103 -6.53 -13.62 5.05
CA SER A 103 -6.17 -13.56 6.47
C SER A 103 -5.27 -14.71 6.88
N VAL A 104 -4.43 -14.49 7.90
CA VAL A 104 -3.61 -15.54 8.49
C VAL A 104 -4.50 -16.51 9.27
N LEU A 105 -4.43 -17.78 8.93
CA LEU A 105 -5.12 -18.86 9.64
C LEU A 105 -4.21 -19.50 10.70
N ARG A 106 -2.93 -19.71 10.36
CA ARG A 106 -1.93 -20.25 11.26
C ARG A 106 -0.58 -19.56 11.01
N HIS A 107 -0.05 -18.94 12.06
CA HIS A 107 1.31 -18.41 12.03
C HIS A 107 2.33 -19.55 11.97
N PRO A 108 3.42 -19.46 11.17
CA PRO A 108 4.45 -20.51 11.12
C PRO A 108 5.19 -20.68 12.45
N VAL A 109 5.40 -19.60 13.18
CA VAL A 109 6.09 -19.60 14.48
C VAL A 109 5.08 -19.67 15.62
N GLN A 110 5.01 -20.81 16.31
CA GLN A 110 4.15 -21.02 17.49
C GLN A 110 4.93 -20.89 18.81
N SER A 111 6.22 -21.22 18.78
CA SER A 111 7.13 -21.20 19.92
C SER A 111 8.44 -20.46 19.62
N GLU A 112 9.29 -20.26 20.63
CA GLU A 112 10.65 -19.72 20.44
C GLU A 112 11.51 -20.70 19.64
N GLU A 113 11.35 -22.00 19.86
CA GLU A 113 12.06 -23.04 19.14
C GLU A 113 11.72 -23.04 17.64
N ASP A 114 10.47 -22.75 17.27
CA ASP A 114 10.09 -22.61 15.86
C ASP A 114 10.83 -21.44 15.21
N LEU A 115 10.96 -20.30 15.92
CA LEU A 115 11.73 -19.17 15.40
C LEU A 115 13.21 -19.49 15.29
N GLU A 116 13.76 -20.26 16.25
CA GLU A 116 15.18 -20.64 16.21
C GLU A 116 15.51 -21.50 14.98
N LYS A 117 14.57 -22.34 14.55
CA LYS A 117 14.70 -23.25 13.39
C LYS A 117 14.22 -22.62 12.08
N LEU A 118 13.62 -21.45 12.14
CA LEU A 118 13.05 -20.83 10.93
C LEU A 118 14.17 -20.36 10.00
N GLU A 119 14.11 -20.83 8.77
CA GLU A 119 15.03 -20.46 7.70
C GLU A 119 14.39 -19.45 6.73
N LEU A 120 15.22 -18.74 5.98
CA LEU A 120 14.77 -17.84 4.92
C LEU A 120 14.18 -18.66 3.76
N PRO A 121 12.91 -18.45 3.39
CA PRO A 121 12.31 -19.22 2.30
C PRO A 121 12.86 -18.79 0.93
N ASP A 122 12.84 -19.72 -0.03
CA ASP A 122 13.16 -19.40 -1.42
C ASP A 122 12.06 -18.50 -2.00
N ALA A 123 12.42 -17.24 -2.26
CA ALA A 123 11.50 -16.24 -2.79
C ALA A 123 10.84 -16.63 -4.13
N LYS A 124 11.40 -17.59 -4.89
CA LYS A 124 10.83 -18.01 -6.18
C LYS A 124 9.59 -18.88 -6.05
N ILE A 125 9.49 -19.64 -4.96
CA ILE A 125 8.46 -20.67 -4.78
C ILE A 125 7.63 -20.49 -3.51
N ALA A 126 8.00 -19.52 -2.65
CA ALA A 126 7.36 -19.33 -1.35
C ALA A 126 5.92 -18.79 -1.49
N GLY A 127 4.98 -19.46 -0.84
CA GLY A 127 3.61 -19.01 -0.63
C GLY A 127 2.91 -18.43 -1.86
N MET A 128 2.56 -17.15 -1.79
CA MET A 128 1.86 -16.42 -2.86
C MET A 128 2.80 -15.86 -3.95
N ILE A 129 4.12 -15.95 -3.79
CA ILE A 129 5.08 -15.34 -4.72
C ILE A 129 4.91 -15.83 -6.17
N PRO A 130 4.69 -17.13 -6.45
CA PRO A 130 4.43 -17.59 -7.82
C PRO A 130 3.22 -16.90 -8.48
N TRP A 131 2.15 -16.63 -7.72
CA TRP A 131 0.98 -15.91 -8.23
C TRP A 131 1.28 -14.43 -8.48
N ASN A 132 2.05 -13.81 -7.57
CA ASN A 132 2.54 -12.43 -7.77
C ASN A 132 3.42 -12.32 -9.02
N LEU A 133 4.31 -13.30 -9.27
CA LEU A 133 5.15 -13.34 -10.47
C LEU A 133 4.32 -13.46 -11.75
N GLU A 134 3.27 -14.30 -11.75
CA GLU A 134 2.38 -14.40 -12.90
C GLU A 134 1.63 -13.08 -13.11
N PHE A 135 1.16 -12.43 -12.05
CA PHE A 135 0.56 -11.10 -12.14
C PHE A 135 1.54 -10.07 -12.74
N GLY A 136 2.79 -10.05 -12.28
CA GLY A 136 3.84 -9.19 -12.84
C GLY A 136 4.11 -9.44 -14.33
N LYS A 137 4.12 -10.71 -14.77
CA LYS A 137 4.24 -11.05 -16.21
C LYS A 137 3.04 -10.58 -17.02
N LEU A 138 1.83 -10.64 -16.46
CA LEU A 138 0.63 -10.11 -17.10
C LEU A 138 0.68 -8.58 -17.20
N GLN A 139 1.14 -7.90 -16.15
CA GLN A 139 1.40 -6.44 -16.18
C GLN A 139 2.41 -6.09 -17.28
N GLN A 140 3.53 -6.80 -17.37
CA GLN A 140 4.54 -6.58 -18.41
C GLN A 140 3.97 -6.72 -19.82
N ARG A 141 3.17 -7.77 -20.07
CA ARG A 141 2.49 -7.97 -21.37
C ARG A 141 1.51 -6.85 -21.69
N ALA A 142 0.91 -6.24 -20.66
CA ALA A 142 0.00 -5.10 -20.81
C ALA A 142 0.71 -3.73 -20.88
N GLY A 143 2.04 -3.69 -20.83
CA GLY A 143 2.82 -2.44 -20.81
C GLY A 143 2.70 -1.64 -19.52
N LEU A 144 2.37 -2.31 -18.42
CA LEU A 144 2.21 -1.71 -17.09
C LEU A 144 3.47 -1.93 -16.23
N LEU A 145 3.65 -1.13 -15.18
CA LEU A 145 4.66 -1.38 -14.16
C LEU A 145 4.40 -2.72 -13.44
N CYS A 146 5.44 -3.51 -13.26
CA CYS A 146 5.40 -4.79 -12.57
C CYS A 146 5.50 -4.56 -11.07
N THR A 147 4.36 -4.56 -10.36
CA THR A 147 4.32 -4.24 -8.94
C THR A 147 4.55 -5.46 -8.05
N VAL A 148 5.20 -5.25 -6.92
CA VAL A 148 5.22 -6.22 -5.82
C VAL A 148 5.19 -5.52 -4.47
N THR A 149 4.45 -6.10 -3.52
CA THR A 149 4.49 -5.69 -2.12
C THR A 149 5.46 -6.61 -1.37
N VAL A 150 6.54 -6.05 -0.86
CA VAL A 150 7.54 -6.78 -0.06
C VAL A 150 7.18 -6.80 1.44
N GLY A 151 6.26 -5.94 1.86
CA GLY A 151 5.82 -5.75 3.24
C GLY A 151 6.87 -5.07 4.13
N SER A 152 6.41 -4.38 5.17
CA SER A 152 7.33 -3.87 6.19
C SER A 152 7.91 -5.03 7.03
N PRO A 153 9.13 -4.90 7.55
CA PRO A 153 9.72 -5.94 8.39
C PRO A 153 8.87 -6.28 9.62
N LEU A 154 8.23 -5.29 10.25
CA LEU A 154 7.39 -5.55 11.43
C LEU A 154 6.07 -6.23 11.05
N MET A 155 5.46 -5.88 9.92
CA MET A 155 4.26 -6.54 9.40
C MET A 155 4.54 -8.02 9.10
N ILE A 156 5.61 -8.31 8.37
CA ILE A 156 6.00 -9.70 8.04
C ILE A 156 6.29 -10.47 9.33
N ALA A 157 7.12 -9.93 10.23
CA ALA A 157 7.41 -10.57 11.51
C ALA A 157 6.13 -10.81 12.34
N GLY A 158 5.18 -9.86 12.30
CA GLY A 158 3.86 -9.99 12.93
C GLY A 158 3.01 -11.11 12.31
N ASN A 159 3.03 -11.26 10.98
CA ASN A 159 2.34 -12.34 10.29
C ASN A 159 3.02 -13.71 10.51
N VAL A 160 4.33 -13.73 10.66
CA VAL A 160 5.11 -14.95 10.93
C VAL A 160 4.94 -15.42 12.36
N CYS A 161 5.01 -14.52 13.34
CA CYS A 161 5.05 -14.87 14.75
C CYS A 161 3.71 -14.69 15.50
N GLY A 162 2.79 -13.90 14.94
CA GLY A 162 1.65 -13.33 15.64
C GLY A 162 2.04 -12.04 16.36
N VAL A 163 1.25 -10.97 16.14
CA VAL A 163 1.54 -9.62 16.67
C VAL A 163 1.67 -9.61 18.20
N ASP A 164 0.79 -10.34 18.91
CA ASP A 164 0.82 -10.41 20.38
C ASP A 164 2.12 -11.03 20.92
N LYS A 165 2.62 -12.08 20.24
CA LYS A 165 3.87 -12.74 20.62
C LYS A 165 5.06 -11.84 20.32
N LEU A 166 5.09 -11.24 19.14
CA LEU A 166 6.14 -10.31 18.74
C LEU A 166 6.21 -9.10 19.68
N SER A 167 5.06 -8.53 20.07
CA SER A 167 4.98 -7.43 21.04
C SER A 167 5.53 -7.82 22.40
N ARG A 168 5.23 -9.04 22.88
CA ARG A 168 5.84 -9.56 24.11
C ARG A 168 7.34 -9.76 24.01
N TRP A 169 7.85 -10.21 22.87
CA TRP A 169 9.29 -10.36 22.62
C TRP A 169 10.00 -9.01 22.58
N MET A 170 9.44 -8.01 21.91
CA MET A 170 10.00 -6.66 21.94
C MET A 170 10.20 -6.11 23.36
N LEU A 171 9.37 -6.53 24.32
CA LEU A 171 9.46 -6.09 25.71
C LEU A 171 10.35 -6.97 26.58
N LYS A 172 10.34 -8.31 26.38
CA LYS A 172 10.93 -9.28 27.34
C LYS A 172 12.11 -10.07 26.76
N LYS A 173 12.18 -10.21 25.43
CA LYS A 173 13.17 -11.01 24.69
C LYS A 173 13.50 -10.32 23.39
N PRO A 174 14.09 -9.10 23.43
CA PRO A 174 14.33 -8.28 22.24
C PRO A 174 15.16 -8.99 21.16
N GLU A 175 16.04 -9.91 21.54
CA GLU A 175 16.83 -10.75 20.63
C GLU A 175 15.96 -11.59 19.68
N LEU A 176 14.83 -12.14 20.17
CA LEU A 176 13.90 -12.89 19.34
C LEU A 176 13.13 -11.96 18.38
N ALA A 177 12.73 -10.78 18.85
CA ALA A 177 12.10 -9.79 18.00
C ALA A 177 13.06 -9.34 16.87
N HIS A 178 14.32 -9.07 17.19
CA HIS A 178 15.33 -8.72 16.20
C HIS A 178 15.60 -9.86 15.20
N LYS A 179 15.59 -11.12 15.66
CA LYS A 179 15.72 -12.29 14.75
C LYS A 179 14.56 -12.38 13.78
N ALA A 180 13.32 -12.21 14.24
CA ALA A 180 12.13 -12.20 13.38
C ALA A 180 12.17 -11.05 12.36
N LEU A 181 12.55 -9.83 12.79
CA LEU A 181 12.71 -8.66 11.93
C LEU A 181 13.81 -8.86 10.89
N ARG A 182 14.93 -9.52 11.25
CA ARG A 182 16.02 -9.82 10.31
C ARG A 182 15.54 -10.74 9.19
N LEU A 183 14.89 -11.86 9.53
CA LEU A 183 14.34 -12.79 8.54
C LEU A 183 13.32 -12.09 7.64
N ALA A 184 12.46 -11.26 8.21
CA ALA A 184 11.48 -10.48 7.46
C ALA A 184 12.13 -9.51 6.46
N THR A 185 13.19 -8.80 6.89
CA THR A 185 13.93 -7.87 6.04
C THR A 185 14.64 -8.60 4.90
N ASP A 186 15.35 -9.68 5.22
CA ASP A 186 16.10 -10.44 4.23
C ASP A 186 15.15 -11.07 3.19
N PHE A 187 13.97 -11.52 3.61
CA PHE A 187 12.94 -11.99 2.69
C PHE A 187 12.41 -10.87 1.78
N GLY A 188 12.08 -9.70 2.34
CA GLY A 188 11.64 -8.54 1.55
C GLY A 188 12.66 -8.12 0.50
N VAL A 189 13.96 -8.10 0.87
CA VAL A 189 15.07 -7.83 -0.05
C VAL A 189 15.17 -8.90 -1.15
N ALA A 190 15.06 -10.19 -0.79
CA ALA A 190 15.13 -11.29 -1.76
C ALA A 190 13.97 -11.22 -2.78
N VAL A 191 12.76 -10.86 -2.33
CA VAL A 191 11.61 -10.67 -3.23
C VAL A 191 11.81 -9.46 -4.14
N ALA A 192 12.28 -8.33 -3.61
CA ALA A 192 12.58 -7.15 -4.42
C ALA A 192 13.64 -7.48 -5.50
N GLN A 193 14.72 -8.18 -5.12
CA GLN A 193 15.75 -8.61 -6.06
C GLN A 193 15.19 -9.52 -7.16
N LEU A 194 14.31 -10.46 -6.80
CA LEU A 194 13.64 -11.35 -7.78
C LEU A 194 12.85 -10.54 -8.82
N TRP A 195 12.15 -9.45 -8.39
CA TRP A 195 11.42 -8.58 -9.32
C TRP A 195 12.35 -7.80 -10.23
N VAL A 196 13.40 -7.22 -9.67
CA VAL A 196 14.41 -6.47 -10.45
C VAL A 196 15.11 -7.38 -11.46
N ASP A 197 15.49 -8.59 -11.07
CA ASP A 197 16.12 -9.57 -11.96
C ASP A 197 15.18 -10.05 -13.07
N THR A 198 13.87 -10.13 -12.78
CA THR A 198 12.87 -10.64 -13.74
C THR A 198 12.41 -9.57 -14.73
N PHE A 199 12.19 -8.35 -14.27
CA PHE A 199 11.51 -7.30 -15.04
C PHE A 199 12.38 -6.07 -15.35
N GLY A 200 13.53 -5.94 -14.68
CA GLY A 200 14.40 -4.75 -14.75
C GLY A 200 13.95 -3.64 -13.80
N ALA A 201 14.90 -2.99 -13.13
CA ALA A 201 14.65 -1.98 -12.10
C ALA A 201 13.75 -0.81 -12.57
N GLN A 202 13.87 -0.40 -13.83
CA GLN A 202 13.08 0.69 -14.41
C GLN A 202 11.61 0.34 -14.67
N ASN A 203 11.26 -0.95 -14.67
CA ASN A 203 9.93 -1.46 -14.97
C ASN A 203 9.17 -1.95 -13.73
N VAL A 204 9.75 -1.79 -12.53
CA VAL A 204 9.16 -2.29 -11.30
C VAL A 204 8.73 -1.15 -10.37
N GLU A 205 7.67 -1.39 -9.62
CA GLU A 205 7.32 -0.64 -8.43
C GLU A 205 7.39 -1.56 -7.21
N ILE A 206 8.33 -1.29 -6.32
CA ILE A 206 8.44 -1.99 -5.04
C ILE A 206 7.61 -1.23 -4.00
N ARG A 207 6.78 -1.99 -3.28
CA ARG A 207 5.84 -1.46 -2.30
C ARG A 207 6.04 -2.11 -0.96
N ASP A 208 5.88 -1.33 0.09
CA ASP A 208 5.65 -1.88 1.42
C ASP A 208 4.35 -1.35 2.04
N ALA A 209 3.97 -1.96 3.15
CA ALA A 209 2.85 -1.51 3.97
C ALA A 209 3.20 -1.73 5.44
N ALA A 210 2.90 -0.73 6.26
CA ALA A 210 3.31 -0.65 7.65
C ALA A 210 2.10 -0.55 8.61
N PRO A 211 1.21 -1.57 8.65
CA PRO A 211 0.05 -1.57 9.53
C PRO A 211 0.38 -1.89 10.98
N THR A 212 1.49 -2.59 11.24
CA THR A 212 1.89 -3.01 12.57
C THR A 212 2.71 -1.92 13.29
N GLU A 213 3.20 -0.95 12.55
CA GLU A 213 3.95 0.21 13.04
C GLU A 213 3.07 1.30 13.68
N THR A 214 1.75 1.12 13.70
CA THR A 214 0.79 2.07 14.27
C THR A 214 1.01 2.31 15.77
N ASN A 215 0.73 3.53 16.23
CA ASN A 215 0.81 3.90 17.65
C ASN A 215 -0.19 3.14 18.53
N GLN A 216 -1.17 2.46 17.95
CA GLN A 216 -2.06 1.53 18.66
C GLN A 216 -1.36 0.24 19.07
N ILE A 217 -0.23 -0.11 18.44
CA ILE A 217 0.54 -1.35 18.70
C ILE A 217 1.90 -1.03 19.33
N ILE A 218 2.62 -0.04 18.80
CA ILE A 218 3.97 0.30 19.28
C ILE A 218 4.13 1.79 19.61
N SER A 219 4.92 2.08 20.61
CA SER A 219 5.33 3.43 20.99
C SER A 219 6.42 3.98 20.04
N PRO A 220 6.67 5.31 20.00
CA PRO A 220 7.80 5.89 19.28
C PRO A 220 9.17 5.31 19.67
N ARG A 221 9.34 4.97 20.96
CA ARG A 221 10.56 4.31 21.43
C ARG A 221 10.75 2.94 20.79
N GLN A 222 9.69 2.13 20.75
CA GLN A 222 9.72 0.81 20.11
C GLN A 222 9.87 0.93 18.59
N PHE A 223 9.21 1.91 17.96
CA PHE A 223 9.40 2.20 16.54
C PHE A 223 10.88 2.48 16.22
N LYS A 224 11.53 3.36 16.98
CA LYS A 224 12.94 3.68 16.81
C LYS A 224 13.86 2.49 17.06
N GLN A 225 13.53 1.64 18.03
CA GLN A 225 14.38 0.50 18.40
C GLN A 225 14.23 -0.70 17.48
N PHE A 226 13.01 -0.99 17.00
CA PHE A 226 12.68 -2.23 16.27
C PHE A 226 12.45 -1.99 14.77
N PRO A 227 11.30 -1.44 14.28
CA PRO A 227 11.08 -1.39 12.84
C PRO A 227 11.97 -0.40 12.10
N LEU A 228 12.26 0.78 12.64
CA LEU A 228 12.96 1.84 11.90
C LEU A 228 14.31 1.39 11.31
N PRO A 229 15.23 0.73 12.03
CA PRO A 229 16.50 0.29 11.45
C PRO A 229 16.32 -0.69 10.29
N TYR A 230 15.35 -1.57 10.39
CA TYR A 230 15.07 -2.59 9.39
C TYR A 230 14.31 -2.05 8.16
N LEU A 231 13.39 -1.10 8.37
CA LEU A 231 12.75 -0.35 7.29
C LEU A 231 13.78 0.44 6.49
N THR A 232 14.66 1.16 7.19
CA THR A 232 15.74 1.93 6.57
C THR A 232 16.63 1.01 5.72
N GLU A 233 17.09 -0.10 6.28
CA GLU A 233 17.91 -1.07 5.58
C GLU A 233 17.21 -1.68 4.35
N LEU A 234 15.93 -2.06 4.50
CA LEU A 234 15.13 -2.61 3.40
C LEU A 234 15.06 -1.61 2.24
N HIS A 235 14.71 -0.37 2.53
CA HIS A 235 14.58 0.68 1.51
C HIS A 235 15.93 1.03 0.88
N GLU A 236 16.99 1.15 1.67
CA GLU A 236 18.35 1.39 1.14
C GLU A 236 18.76 0.30 0.15
N LYS A 237 18.57 -0.97 0.51
CA LYS A 237 18.89 -2.11 -0.37
C LYS A 237 18.04 -2.11 -1.64
N VAL A 238 16.74 -1.84 -1.54
CA VAL A 238 15.84 -1.76 -2.70
C VAL A 238 16.25 -0.62 -3.64
N LEU A 239 16.53 0.56 -3.10
CA LEU A 239 16.97 1.70 -3.91
C LEU A 239 18.35 1.45 -4.56
N ALA A 240 19.24 0.75 -3.86
CA ALA A 240 20.56 0.36 -4.40
C ALA A 240 20.46 -0.64 -5.59
N MET A 241 19.34 -1.35 -5.75
CA MET A 241 19.07 -2.18 -6.95
C MET A 241 18.74 -1.33 -8.20
N GLY A 242 18.66 0.00 -8.07
CA GLY A 242 18.30 0.92 -9.16
C GLY A 242 16.80 1.16 -9.30
N VAL A 243 16.01 0.72 -8.34
CA VAL A 243 14.57 1.06 -8.24
C VAL A 243 14.45 2.55 -7.94
N ARG A 244 13.56 3.25 -8.65
CA ARG A 244 13.45 4.71 -8.56
C ARG A 244 12.92 5.19 -7.22
N TYR A 245 11.94 4.46 -6.65
CA TYR A 245 11.26 4.81 -5.40
C TYR A 245 10.65 3.57 -4.74
N VAL A 246 10.37 3.69 -3.46
CA VAL A 246 9.52 2.76 -2.73
C VAL A 246 8.18 3.46 -2.46
N TYR A 247 7.08 2.77 -2.77
CA TYR A 247 5.75 3.18 -2.33
C TYR A 247 5.48 2.58 -0.95
N THR A 248 5.23 3.42 0.04
CA THR A 248 4.96 2.95 1.41
C THR A 248 3.56 3.37 1.86
N HIS A 249 2.75 2.38 2.26
CA HIS A 249 1.48 2.63 2.94
C HIS A 249 1.66 2.65 4.45
N ILE A 250 1.71 3.85 5.04
CA ILE A 250 1.84 4.11 6.47
C ILE A 250 0.44 4.05 7.09
N CYS A 251 0.01 2.85 7.49
CA CYS A 251 -1.36 2.53 7.87
C CYS A 251 -1.66 2.85 9.33
N GLY A 252 -2.89 3.23 9.61
CA GLY A 252 -3.41 3.46 10.96
C GLY A 252 -2.91 4.75 11.61
N GLU A 253 -3.08 4.85 12.93
CA GLU A 253 -2.67 5.99 13.71
C GLU A 253 -1.14 6.02 13.86
N GLN A 254 -0.51 7.06 13.30
CA GLN A 254 0.95 7.20 13.21
C GLN A 254 1.45 8.57 13.72
N ASN A 255 0.57 9.36 14.33
CA ASN A 255 0.90 10.76 14.63
C ASN A 255 2.13 10.93 15.54
N LEU A 256 2.37 10.01 16.47
CA LEU A 256 3.55 10.03 17.33
C LEU A 256 4.81 9.50 16.62
N ASN A 257 4.65 8.56 15.68
CA ASN A 257 5.77 7.98 14.91
C ASN A 257 6.11 8.81 13.67
N LEU A 258 5.19 9.65 13.19
CA LEU A 258 5.32 10.38 11.93
C LEU A 258 6.65 11.15 11.81
N PRO A 259 7.16 11.85 12.84
CA PRO A 259 8.46 12.51 12.74
C PRO A 259 9.64 11.57 12.49
N LEU A 260 9.53 10.30 12.89
CA LEU A 260 10.59 9.31 12.72
C LEU A 260 10.63 8.72 11.30
N TRP A 261 9.53 8.78 10.56
CA TRP A 261 9.49 8.34 9.17
C TRP A 261 10.38 9.16 8.23
N VAL A 262 10.81 10.36 8.67
CA VAL A 262 11.74 11.19 7.90
C VAL A 262 13.11 10.52 7.69
N ASP A 263 13.48 9.60 8.58
CA ASP A 263 14.76 8.87 8.52
C ASP A 263 14.72 7.69 7.52
N VAL A 264 13.53 7.28 7.06
CA VAL A 264 13.37 6.21 6.06
C VAL A 264 13.65 6.77 4.66
N PRO A 265 14.50 6.13 3.83
CA PRO A 265 14.71 6.55 2.45
C PRO A 265 13.60 6.00 1.54
N PHE A 266 12.87 6.86 0.85
CA PHE A 266 11.77 6.49 -0.05
C PHE A 266 12.13 6.57 -1.55
N GLY A 267 13.30 7.14 -1.89
CA GLY A 267 13.65 7.56 -3.25
C GLY A 267 13.41 9.06 -3.46
N ASP A 268 13.61 9.56 -4.69
CA ASP A 268 13.46 10.98 -4.99
C ASP A 268 12.65 11.23 -6.29
N PRO A 269 11.37 11.58 -6.14
CA PRO A 269 10.57 11.51 -4.93
C PRO A 269 10.16 10.07 -4.57
N GLY A 270 9.97 9.80 -3.27
CA GLY A 270 9.22 8.62 -2.83
C GLY A 270 7.72 8.81 -2.92
N ILE A 271 6.95 7.78 -2.55
CA ILE A 271 5.48 7.88 -2.41
C ILE A 271 5.09 7.39 -1.02
N ALA A 272 4.46 8.25 -0.22
CA ALA A 272 3.97 7.93 1.12
C ALA A 272 2.45 8.08 1.19
N SER A 273 1.76 6.97 1.49
CA SER A 273 0.32 6.89 1.66
C SER A 273 -0.04 6.75 3.14
N PHE A 274 -1.11 7.41 3.59
CA PHE A 274 -1.41 7.52 5.02
C PHE A 274 -2.79 6.98 5.38
N GLY A 275 -2.88 6.36 6.58
CA GLY A 275 -4.13 6.06 7.26
C GLY A 275 -4.95 7.35 7.51
N HIS A 276 -6.27 7.20 7.58
CA HIS A 276 -7.17 8.35 7.76
C HIS A 276 -7.02 9.04 9.13
N GLU A 277 -6.35 8.41 10.07
CA GLU A 277 -6.04 8.94 11.40
C GLU A 277 -4.91 9.98 11.39
N VAL A 278 -4.12 10.03 10.31
CA VAL A 278 -3.05 11.01 10.15
C VAL A 278 -3.60 12.27 9.47
N ASP A 279 -3.34 13.43 10.04
CA ASP A 279 -3.69 14.69 9.38
C ASP A 279 -2.82 14.95 8.15
N ILE A 280 -3.44 15.12 6.98
CA ILE A 280 -2.72 15.33 5.71
C ILE A 280 -1.81 16.57 5.76
N ALA A 281 -2.24 17.66 6.41
CA ALA A 281 -1.37 18.84 6.54
C ALA A 281 -0.09 18.52 7.32
N LYS A 282 -0.21 17.67 8.35
CA LYS A 282 0.95 17.21 9.12
C LYS A 282 1.84 16.26 8.32
N ALA A 283 1.25 15.36 7.53
CA ALA A 283 1.99 14.49 6.63
C ALA A 283 2.78 15.30 5.58
N VAL A 284 2.16 16.34 5.02
CA VAL A 284 2.83 17.28 4.09
C VAL A 284 3.97 18.03 4.77
N GLU A 285 3.76 18.52 5.99
CA GLU A 285 4.81 19.21 6.78
C GLU A 285 6.05 18.31 6.97
N VAL A 286 5.84 17.04 7.32
CA VAL A 286 6.93 16.13 7.69
C VAL A 286 7.59 15.49 6.47
N LEU A 287 6.82 14.99 5.51
CA LEU A 287 7.33 14.20 4.38
C LEU A 287 7.13 14.84 3.01
N GLY A 288 6.40 15.94 2.89
CA GLY A 288 6.06 16.55 1.59
C GLY A 288 7.26 17.02 0.76
N ASN A 289 8.43 17.26 1.36
CA ASN A 289 9.67 17.59 0.64
C ASN A 289 10.38 16.35 0.08
N LYS A 290 10.06 15.14 0.59
CA LYS A 290 10.69 13.87 0.19
C LYS A 290 9.77 13.02 -0.68
N CYS A 291 8.46 13.07 -0.40
CA CYS A 291 7.48 12.15 -0.97
C CYS A 291 6.32 12.88 -1.63
N ILE A 292 5.77 12.27 -2.66
CA ILE A 292 4.40 12.50 -3.10
C ILE A 292 3.50 11.95 -1.97
N ILE A 293 2.60 12.78 -1.47
CA ILE A 293 1.68 12.42 -0.38
C ILE A 293 0.40 11.84 -0.95
N VAL A 294 -0.02 10.68 -0.47
CA VAL A 294 -1.25 10.01 -0.89
C VAL A 294 -2.19 9.85 0.30
N GLY A 295 -3.43 10.24 0.15
CA GLY A 295 -4.44 10.00 1.19
C GLY A 295 -5.58 11.01 1.23
N ASN A 296 -6.44 10.92 2.25
CA ASN A 296 -6.64 9.76 3.12
C ASN A 296 -8.12 9.67 3.57
N VAL A 297 -9.03 9.67 2.60
CA VAL A 297 -10.48 9.58 2.90
C VAL A 297 -10.79 8.31 3.71
N GLU A 298 -11.55 8.45 4.79
CA GLU A 298 -11.88 7.34 5.69
C GLU A 298 -12.63 6.21 4.97
N PRO A 299 -12.10 4.95 4.95
CA PRO A 299 -12.73 3.84 4.26
C PRO A 299 -14.14 3.49 4.77
N ARG A 300 -14.39 3.65 6.08
CA ARG A 300 -15.71 3.41 6.67
C ARG A 300 -16.77 4.35 6.08
N VAL A 301 -16.44 5.62 5.89
CA VAL A 301 -17.35 6.59 5.28
C VAL A 301 -17.57 6.25 3.81
N LEU A 302 -16.55 5.78 3.10
CA LEU A 302 -16.71 5.32 1.72
C LEU A 302 -17.62 4.10 1.60
N GLN A 303 -17.72 3.25 2.62
CA GLN A 303 -18.62 2.10 2.63
C GLN A 303 -20.03 2.44 3.09
N THR A 304 -20.18 3.22 4.15
CA THR A 304 -21.45 3.39 4.86
C THR A 304 -22.04 4.79 4.81
N GLY A 305 -21.22 5.77 4.40
CA GLY A 305 -21.66 7.17 4.23
C GLY A 305 -22.31 7.42 2.88
N SER A 306 -22.89 8.60 2.75
CA SER A 306 -23.47 9.08 1.49
C SER A 306 -22.38 9.57 0.52
N PRO A 307 -22.69 9.73 -0.78
CA PRO A 307 -21.80 10.41 -1.72
C PRO A 307 -21.44 11.84 -1.31
N THR A 308 -22.32 12.53 -0.59
CA THR A 308 -22.05 13.87 -0.05
C THR A 308 -20.99 13.82 1.05
N ASP A 309 -21.04 12.81 1.94
CA ASP A 309 -20.02 12.64 2.99
C ASP A 309 -18.66 12.31 2.38
N ALA A 310 -18.61 11.40 1.39
CA ALA A 310 -17.40 11.06 0.66
C ALA A 310 -16.78 12.25 -0.09
N TYR A 311 -17.64 13.06 -0.75
CA TYR A 311 -17.23 14.29 -1.44
C TYR A 311 -16.63 15.30 -0.49
N GLU A 312 -17.26 15.53 0.67
CA GLU A 312 -16.83 16.52 1.64
C GLU A 312 -15.49 16.14 2.29
N LEU A 313 -15.30 14.86 2.65
CA LEU A 313 -14.00 14.39 3.14
C LEU A 313 -12.91 14.49 2.06
N ALA A 314 -13.23 14.14 0.81
CA ALA A 314 -12.30 14.28 -0.31
C ALA A 314 -11.90 15.75 -0.52
N ARG A 315 -12.85 16.69 -0.44
CA ARG A 315 -12.58 18.13 -0.50
C ARG A 315 -11.60 18.55 0.58
N GLN A 316 -11.84 18.16 1.83
CA GLN A 316 -10.96 18.49 2.96
C GLN A 316 -9.54 17.94 2.78
N CYS A 317 -9.39 16.72 2.27
CA CYS A 317 -8.08 16.15 1.96
C CYS A 317 -7.36 16.96 0.85
N ILE A 318 -8.09 17.35 -0.21
CA ILE A 318 -7.53 18.15 -1.31
C ILE A 318 -7.08 19.51 -0.80
N GLU A 319 -7.90 20.20 0.00
CA GLU A 319 -7.55 21.52 0.56
C GLU A 319 -6.29 21.49 1.41
N LYS A 320 -6.07 20.39 2.17
CA LYS A 320 -4.89 20.22 3.01
C LYS A 320 -3.65 19.78 2.22
N GLY A 321 -3.82 18.97 1.16
CA GLY A 321 -2.73 18.29 0.48
C GLY A 321 -2.29 18.90 -0.84
N LYS A 322 -3.17 19.59 -1.57
CA LYS A 322 -2.99 20.04 -2.96
C LYS A 322 -1.65 20.73 -3.23
N HIS A 323 -1.14 21.48 -2.27
CA HIS A 323 0.09 22.27 -2.41
C HIS A 323 1.33 21.58 -1.79
N ALA A 324 1.28 20.25 -1.59
CA ALA A 324 2.45 19.50 -1.14
C ALA A 324 3.62 19.68 -2.12
N PRO A 325 4.86 19.92 -1.64
CA PRO A 325 5.99 20.28 -2.49
C PRO A 325 6.33 19.27 -3.59
N ARG A 326 6.15 17.97 -3.31
CA ARG A 326 6.39 16.89 -4.29
C ARG A 326 5.12 16.39 -4.97
N GLY A 327 3.95 16.97 -4.64
CA GLY A 327 2.67 16.62 -5.17
C GLY A 327 1.77 15.88 -4.18
N PHE A 328 0.48 15.90 -4.51
CA PHE A 328 -0.57 15.26 -3.72
C PHE A 328 -1.48 14.42 -4.61
N ILE A 329 -1.81 13.24 -4.12
CA ILE A 329 -2.77 12.32 -4.75
C ILE A 329 -3.87 12.04 -3.72
N LEU A 330 -5.12 12.33 -4.09
CA LEU A 330 -6.27 11.98 -3.25
C LEU A 330 -6.41 10.45 -3.21
N GLY A 331 -6.30 9.88 -2.03
CA GLY A 331 -6.44 8.45 -1.82
C GLY A 331 -7.44 8.10 -0.74
N THR A 332 -7.70 6.81 -0.59
CA THR A 332 -8.38 6.27 0.59
C THR A 332 -7.37 6.05 1.70
N GLY A 333 -7.77 6.20 2.96
CA GLY A 333 -6.91 6.04 4.13
C GLY A 333 -6.48 4.59 4.41
N CYS A 334 -7.01 3.64 3.68
CA CYS A 334 -6.64 2.23 3.61
C CYS A 334 -7.36 1.62 2.41
N GLU A 335 -7.32 0.30 2.23
CA GLU A 335 -8.01 -0.39 1.15
C GLU A 335 -9.50 -0.04 1.12
N LEU A 336 -9.98 0.37 -0.07
CA LEU A 336 -11.40 0.65 -0.31
C LEU A 336 -12.22 -0.62 -0.06
N PRO A 337 -13.20 -0.58 0.86
CA PRO A 337 -13.98 -1.78 1.17
C PRO A 337 -14.68 -2.34 -0.07
N PRO A 338 -14.75 -3.67 -0.22
CA PRO A 338 -15.38 -4.31 -1.37
C PRO A 338 -16.85 -3.88 -1.59
N MET A 339 -17.57 -3.62 -0.50
CA MET A 339 -18.98 -3.24 -0.52
C MET A 339 -19.22 -1.72 -0.59
N ALA A 340 -18.18 -0.92 -0.77
CA ALA A 340 -18.35 0.53 -0.94
C ALA A 340 -19.20 0.81 -2.20
N PRO A 341 -20.21 1.68 -2.12
CA PRO A 341 -20.94 2.10 -3.31
C PRO A 341 -20.02 2.79 -4.32
N ALA A 342 -20.13 2.42 -5.59
CA ALA A 342 -19.36 3.06 -6.67
C ALA A 342 -19.59 4.58 -6.72
N ALA A 343 -20.77 5.06 -6.30
CA ALA A 343 -21.09 6.47 -6.19
C ALA A 343 -20.17 7.22 -5.22
N ASN A 344 -19.66 6.57 -4.16
CA ASN A 344 -18.76 7.19 -3.20
C ASN A 344 -17.36 7.38 -3.78
N LEU A 345 -16.86 6.43 -4.59
CA LEU A 345 -15.61 6.61 -5.34
C LEU A 345 -15.77 7.69 -6.42
N TRP A 346 -16.92 7.70 -7.10
CA TRP A 346 -17.23 8.77 -8.06
C TRP A 346 -17.29 10.16 -7.39
N ALA A 347 -17.81 10.25 -6.16
CA ALA A 347 -17.85 11.49 -5.39
C ALA A 347 -16.43 12.01 -5.07
N MET A 348 -15.45 11.13 -4.80
CA MET A 348 -14.04 11.53 -4.69
C MET A 348 -13.53 12.14 -6.00
N LYS A 349 -13.81 11.50 -7.15
CA LYS A 349 -13.45 12.05 -8.47
C LYS A 349 -14.12 13.40 -8.73
N LYS A 350 -15.39 13.55 -8.31
CA LYS A 350 -16.10 14.82 -8.40
C LYS A 350 -15.46 15.93 -7.56
N ALA A 351 -14.98 15.61 -6.36
CA ALA A 351 -14.24 16.56 -5.52
C ALA A 351 -12.93 17.00 -6.18
N ILE A 352 -12.20 16.09 -6.84
CA ILE A 352 -11.02 16.44 -7.64
C ILE A 352 -11.41 17.40 -8.76
N ASN A 353 -12.50 17.10 -9.48
CA ASN A 353 -12.98 17.98 -10.54
C ASN A 353 -13.26 19.39 -10.09
N ASP A 354 -13.78 19.56 -8.88
CA ASP A 354 -14.21 20.86 -8.36
C ASP A 354 -13.07 21.65 -7.67
N PHE A 355 -12.13 20.95 -7.01
CA PHE A 355 -11.11 21.58 -6.16
C PHE A 355 -9.67 21.19 -6.53
N GLY A 356 -9.47 20.12 -7.30
CA GLY A 356 -8.18 19.52 -7.54
C GLY A 356 -7.37 20.09 -8.69
N TRP A 357 -7.94 20.91 -9.57
CA TRP A 357 -7.24 21.46 -10.74
C TRP A 357 -6.12 22.42 -10.34
N TYR A 358 -4.99 22.31 -11.03
CA TYR A 358 -3.92 23.29 -11.00
C TYR A 358 -4.13 24.32 -12.14
N GLU A 359 -3.72 25.56 -11.92
CA GLU A 359 -3.80 26.65 -12.89
C GLU A 359 -2.77 26.51 -14.01
#